data_603cb621e6a7befc9ee41c0f806cb1a0
#
_entry.id   603cb621e6a7befc9ee41c0f806cb1a0
#
_cell.length_a   1.000
_cell.length_b   1.000
_cell.length_c   1.000
_cell.angle_alpha   90.00
_cell.angle_beta   90.00
_cell.angle_gamma   90.00
#
_symmetry.space_group_name_H-M   'P 1'
#
loop_
_entity.id
_entity.type
_entity.pdbx_description
1 polymer ?
#
loop_
_entity_poly.entity_id
_entity_poly.type
_entity_poly.pdbx_seq_one_letter_code
_entity_poly.pdbx_strand_id
1 'polypeptide(L)'
;MSVAPDGDARTPAGVRRTLPTTLYFDVVTIGSRSFLRETYDLVIAGASFAGLLAAREAARLGASVLVIDAQAIGSGQTSACATTLGALQALGMTGTVQQVHREMVIHLEPASGRQNDPLTFRLPYPFATFDYGQLCRNLAADGVAVGVEFARARVTGYDASEVVTDRGRVRGKLTIDAAGWRAPLATSIAPAHVRRDHLSCGLEAEVPQPLRSPASGLHFWAGHGTIWPGYAWAFPAGAVTRLGVLAFPETGGPVSANGSSKSGTMGTVNGASVGLRTALDRFMDGPGADFWSPDGGPPWRRSDTAPTTGRHLHGGFIPCSPRQPVVGEVICVGDAAGHCFGLTAEGIRAAMTFAVRAGQLAGGVGSGRWSASDARAMYWRFATMRRPYFTLLNWLQRWLATLGDTGIRLYSEAARPGPIFWFLMSQYRWAADPVPLLRIPA
;
A
#
# COMPACT_ATOMS: atom_id res chain seq x y z
N MET A 1 -0.84 64.62 9.42
CA MET A 1 -0.73 63.85 10.66
C MET A 1 -0.83 62.42 10.28
N SER A 2 0.35 61.79 10.23
CA SER A 2 0.59 60.38 9.84
C SER A 2 0.58 59.56 11.13
N VAL A 3 -0.15 58.46 11.16
CA VAL A 3 -0.08 57.44 12.19
C VAL A 3 0.22 56.12 11.52
N ALA A 4 1.44 55.60 11.73
CA ALA A 4 1.85 54.24 11.36
C ALA A 4 1.27 53.22 12.38
N PRO A 5 0.97 51.99 12.01
CA PRO A 5 0.80 50.92 12.95
C PRO A 5 2.09 50.08 13.05
N ASP A 6 2.70 50.12 14.22
CA ASP A 6 3.62 49.09 14.71
C ASP A 6 2.85 47.81 15.05
N GLY A 7 3.43 46.67 14.70
CA GLY A 7 2.87 45.37 15.04
C GLY A 7 3.74 44.20 14.57
N ASP A 8 4.96 44.13 15.14
CA ASP A 8 5.95 43.07 14.91
C ASP A 8 5.47 41.74 15.54
N ALA A 9 4.82 40.89 14.75
CA ALA A 9 4.47 39.54 15.14
C ALA A 9 5.65 38.58 14.84
N ARG A 10 6.55 38.42 15.81
CA ARG A 10 7.65 37.44 15.78
C ARG A 10 7.08 36.04 15.71
N THR A 11 7.22 35.40 14.55
CA THR A 11 7.04 33.96 14.37
C THR A 11 8.15 33.22 15.12
N PRO A 12 7.85 32.21 15.95
CA PRO A 12 8.93 31.43 16.58
C PRO A 12 9.68 30.65 15.53
N ALA A 13 10.98 30.86 15.48
CA ALA A 13 11.92 30.15 14.62
C ALA A 13 11.89 28.65 14.96
N GLY A 14 11.17 27.88 14.15
CA GLY A 14 11.24 26.42 14.14
C GLY A 14 12.65 26.00 13.70
N VAL A 15 13.37 25.39 14.60
CA VAL A 15 14.68 24.77 14.38
C VAL A 15 14.51 23.74 13.26
N ARG A 16 14.88 24.09 12.03
CA ARG A 16 15.13 23.15 10.96
C ARG A 16 16.37 22.33 11.34
N ARG A 17 16.17 21.19 12.00
CA ARG A 17 17.19 20.15 12.03
C ARG A 17 17.25 19.56 10.62
N THR A 18 18.13 20.12 9.79
CA THR A 18 18.62 19.43 8.61
C THR A 18 19.43 18.23 9.10
N LEU A 19 18.80 17.06 9.12
CA LEU A 19 19.51 15.80 9.32
C LEU A 19 20.45 15.65 8.11
N PRO A 20 21.71 15.22 8.31
CA PRO A 20 22.65 15.02 7.23
C PRO A 20 22.08 13.99 6.25
N THR A 21 22.22 14.28 4.96
CA THR A 21 21.71 13.51 3.81
C THR A 21 22.36 12.11 3.68
N THR A 22 23.15 11.69 4.62
CA THR A 22 23.88 10.42 4.69
C THR A 22 23.65 9.72 6.02
N LEU A 23 22.40 9.57 6.41
CA LEU A 23 22.06 8.39 7.21
C LEU A 23 21.85 7.23 6.22
N TYR A 24 22.93 6.77 5.60
CA TYR A 24 23.09 5.34 5.38
C TYR A 24 22.94 4.76 6.79
N PHE A 25 21.76 4.22 7.09
CA PHE A 25 21.67 3.25 8.12
C PHE A 25 22.61 2.12 7.68
N ASP A 26 23.85 2.17 8.13
CA ASP A 26 24.48 0.95 8.55
C ASP A 26 23.47 0.38 9.54
N VAL A 27 22.46 -0.34 9.02
CA VAL A 27 21.74 -1.36 9.75
C VAL A 27 22.85 -2.03 10.50
N VAL A 28 22.82 -1.94 11.84
CA VAL A 28 23.85 -2.55 12.68
C VAL A 28 24.11 -3.87 12.01
N THR A 29 25.21 -3.93 11.23
CA THR A 29 25.58 -5.12 10.51
C THR A 29 26.05 -5.98 11.64
N ILE A 30 25.08 -6.76 12.20
CA ILE A 30 25.36 -7.73 13.22
C ILE A 30 26.33 -8.68 12.52
N GLY A 31 27.60 -8.35 12.65
CA GLY A 31 28.70 -9.21 12.25
C GLY A 31 28.52 -10.47 13.07
N SER A 32 28.31 -11.60 12.40
CA SER A 32 28.16 -12.93 12.97
C SER A 32 26.84 -13.27 13.70
N ARG A 33 25.99 -13.98 13.00
CA ARG A 33 25.08 -15.08 13.41
C ARG A 33 24.07 -14.91 14.56
N SER A 34 23.95 -13.79 15.26
CA SER A 34 22.97 -13.62 16.36
C SER A 34 22.33 -12.23 16.34
N PHE A 35 21.06 -12.15 16.76
CA PHE A 35 20.38 -10.89 17.01
C PHE A 35 20.92 -10.23 18.29
N LEU A 36 20.74 -8.90 18.45
CA LEU A 36 21.23 -8.15 19.61
C LEU A 36 20.66 -8.67 20.93
N ARG A 37 19.44 -9.20 20.91
CA ARG A 37 18.76 -9.82 22.05
C ARG A 37 18.14 -11.15 21.64
N GLU A 38 18.05 -12.06 22.57
CA GLU A 38 17.35 -13.36 22.36
C GLU A 38 15.83 -13.17 22.36
N THR A 39 15.33 -12.14 23.08
CA THR A 39 13.89 -11.92 23.28
C THR A 39 13.53 -10.43 23.18
N TYR A 40 12.42 -10.14 22.52
CA TYR A 40 11.80 -8.82 22.41
C TYR A 40 10.35 -8.85 22.88
N ASP A 41 9.77 -7.70 23.22
CA ASP A 41 8.33 -7.62 23.44
C ASP A 41 7.58 -7.81 22.11
N LEU A 42 8.15 -7.31 21.00
CA LEU A 42 7.57 -7.41 19.69
C LEU A 42 8.63 -7.72 18.63
N VAL A 43 8.38 -8.74 17.80
CA VAL A 43 9.14 -9.03 16.59
C VAL A 43 8.24 -8.86 15.36
N ILE A 44 8.69 -8.12 14.36
CA ILE A 44 7.94 -7.81 13.14
C ILE A 44 8.72 -8.30 11.93
N ALA A 45 8.06 -9.08 11.07
CA ALA A 45 8.55 -9.43 9.73
C ALA A 45 8.03 -8.41 8.72
N GLY A 46 8.94 -7.70 8.03
CA GLY A 46 8.62 -6.72 7.00
C GLY A 46 8.76 -5.26 7.45
N ALA A 47 9.55 -4.48 6.69
CA ALA A 47 9.87 -3.07 6.94
C ALA A 47 9.27 -2.13 5.87
N SER A 48 8.06 -2.42 5.38
CA SER A 48 7.22 -1.46 4.68
C SER A 48 6.45 -0.59 5.68
N PHE A 49 5.71 0.40 5.20
CA PHE A 49 4.98 1.34 6.08
C PHE A 49 4.10 0.66 7.13
N ALA A 50 3.52 -0.52 6.86
CA ALA A 50 2.73 -1.25 7.86
C ALA A 50 3.60 -1.74 9.03
N GLY A 51 4.70 -2.45 8.76
CA GLY A 51 5.60 -2.94 9.81
C GLY A 51 6.26 -1.81 10.58
N LEU A 52 6.71 -0.75 9.88
CA LEU A 52 7.32 0.42 10.47
C LEU A 52 6.37 1.21 11.39
N LEU A 53 5.09 1.34 10.99
CA LEU A 53 4.07 1.97 11.83
C LEU A 53 3.77 1.14 13.08
N ALA A 54 3.60 -0.17 12.94
CA ALA A 54 3.38 -1.04 14.09
C ALA A 54 4.57 -0.97 15.08
N ALA A 55 5.79 -0.97 14.55
CA ALA A 55 7.00 -0.85 15.35
C ALA A 55 7.05 0.47 16.12
N ARG A 56 6.85 1.61 15.41
CA ARG A 56 6.86 2.94 16.00
C ARG A 56 5.83 3.08 17.13
N GLU A 57 4.60 2.64 16.88
CA GLU A 57 3.51 2.77 17.87
C GLU A 57 3.75 1.87 19.09
N ALA A 58 4.32 0.67 18.92
CA ALA A 58 4.67 -0.20 20.04
C ALA A 58 5.82 0.38 20.88
N ALA A 59 6.89 0.84 20.22
CA ALA A 59 8.06 1.39 20.90
C ALA A 59 7.75 2.70 21.64
N ARG A 60 6.86 3.55 21.13
CA ARG A 60 6.34 4.75 21.83
C ARG A 60 5.67 4.41 23.14
N LEU A 61 5.17 3.22 23.32
CA LEU A 61 4.57 2.70 24.55
C LEU A 61 5.56 1.92 25.42
N GLY A 62 6.87 1.99 25.10
CA GLY A 62 7.96 1.40 25.87
C GLY A 62 8.28 -0.06 25.55
N ALA A 63 7.66 -0.67 24.52
CA ALA A 63 8.00 -2.03 24.12
C ALA A 63 9.39 -2.09 23.46
N SER A 64 10.16 -3.14 23.76
CA SER A 64 11.35 -3.50 22.99
C SER A 64 10.93 -4.13 21.66
N VAL A 65 11.37 -3.55 20.52
CA VAL A 65 10.87 -3.92 19.19
C VAL A 65 12.02 -4.23 18.25
N LEU A 66 11.91 -5.36 17.53
CA LEU A 66 12.78 -5.73 16.42
C LEU A 66 11.97 -5.82 15.12
N VAL A 67 12.42 -5.12 14.07
CA VAL A 67 11.90 -5.25 12.71
C VAL A 67 12.92 -5.97 11.84
N ILE A 68 12.47 -7.00 11.10
CA ILE A 68 13.32 -7.82 10.24
C ILE A 68 12.85 -7.69 8.78
N ASP A 69 13.75 -7.32 7.87
CA ASP A 69 13.48 -7.32 6.43
C ASP A 69 14.70 -7.79 5.64
N ALA A 70 14.44 -8.44 4.52
CA ALA A 70 15.51 -8.88 3.59
C ALA A 70 16.03 -7.74 2.71
N GLN A 71 15.22 -6.69 2.52
CA GLN A 71 15.51 -5.55 1.63
C GLN A 71 15.92 -4.31 2.43
N ALA A 72 16.54 -3.36 1.75
CA ALA A 72 16.79 -2.04 2.32
C ALA A 72 15.45 -1.30 2.51
N ILE A 73 15.33 -0.55 3.61
CA ILE A 73 14.10 0.21 3.92
C ILE A 73 13.82 1.21 2.81
N GLY A 74 12.58 1.18 2.30
CA GLY A 74 12.12 2.07 1.24
C GLY A 74 12.55 1.69 -0.18
N SER A 75 13.16 0.50 -0.41
CA SER A 75 13.57 0.05 -1.74
C SER A 75 12.52 -0.72 -2.53
N GLY A 76 11.49 -1.24 -1.86
CA GLY A 76 10.54 -2.19 -2.44
C GLY A 76 9.17 -1.59 -2.74
N GLN A 77 9.07 -0.50 -3.51
CA GLN A 77 7.78 0.05 -3.93
C GLN A 77 7.04 -0.93 -4.82
N THR A 78 5.78 -1.22 -4.49
CA THR A 78 4.89 -2.10 -5.25
C THR A 78 3.50 -1.49 -5.47
N SER A 79 3.32 -0.21 -5.14
CA SER A 79 2.02 0.49 -5.09
C SER A 79 2.11 1.85 -5.77
N ALA A 80 1.00 2.32 -6.32
CA ALA A 80 0.83 3.67 -6.88
C ALA A 80 0.99 4.81 -5.84
N CYS A 81 1.11 4.45 -4.55
CA CYS A 81 1.43 5.37 -3.46
C CYS A 81 0.51 6.60 -3.37
N ALA A 82 -0.80 6.36 -3.43
CA ALA A 82 -1.82 7.36 -3.14
C ALA A 82 -2.61 6.96 -1.89
N THR A 83 -2.79 7.91 -0.96
CA THR A 83 -3.61 7.73 0.24
C THR A 83 -4.26 9.05 0.65
N THR A 84 -5.08 9.06 1.71
CA THR A 84 -5.70 10.30 2.19
C THR A 84 -4.66 11.26 2.76
N LEU A 85 -4.72 12.54 2.39
CA LEU A 85 -3.84 13.57 2.94
C LEU A 85 -3.90 13.62 4.47
N GLY A 86 -5.09 13.44 5.04
CA GLY A 86 -5.29 13.44 6.49
C GLY A 86 -4.52 12.33 7.22
N ALA A 87 -4.35 11.15 6.59
CA ALA A 87 -3.52 10.08 7.15
C ALA A 87 -2.04 10.48 7.22
N LEU A 88 -1.50 11.04 6.13
CA LEU A 88 -0.12 11.52 6.10
C LEU A 88 0.13 12.67 7.09
N GLN A 89 -0.85 13.57 7.24
CA GLN A 89 -0.80 14.66 8.23
C GLN A 89 -0.77 14.11 9.68
N ALA A 90 -1.67 13.18 9.99
CA ALA A 90 -1.75 12.58 11.33
C ALA A 90 -0.49 11.77 11.69
N LEU A 91 0.19 11.22 10.69
CA LEU A 91 1.45 10.50 10.85
C LEU A 91 2.67 11.43 10.95
N GLY A 92 2.54 12.74 10.69
CA GLY A 92 3.66 13.67 10.59
C GLY A 92 4.45 13.55 9.29
N MET A 93 3.87 12.95 8.25
CA MET A 93 4.55 12.58 7.00
C MET A 93 4.23 13.50 5.81
N THR A 94 3.80 14.72 6.07
CA THR A 94 3.47 15.71 5.00
C THR A 94 4.65 16.03 4.08
N GLY A 95 5.89 15.94 4.58
CA GLY A 95 7.09 16.14 3.77
C GLY A 95 7.32 15.07 2.68
N THR A 96 6.54 13.98 2.69
CA THR A 96 6.59 12.93 1.67
C THR A 96 5.57 13.15 0.54
N VAL A 97 4.65 14.12 0.70
CA VAL A 97 3.60 14.40 -0.29
C VAL A 97 4.21 14.97 -1.56
N GLN A 98 3.88 14.37 -2.68
CA GLN A 98 4.29 14.81 -4.01
C GLN A 98 3.22 15.67 -4.69
N GLN A 99 1.93 15.25 -4.61
CA GLN A 99 0.81 16.01 -5.17
C GLN A 99 -0.47 15.73 -4.39
N VAL A 100 -1.35 16.76 -4.30
CA VAL A 100 -2.66 16.66 -3.64
C VAL A 100 -3.76 16.62 -4.70
N HIS A 101 -4.70 15.69 -4.55
CA HIS A 101 -5.81 15.45 -5.47
C HIS A 101 -7.13 15.67 -4.77
N ARG A 102 -8.04 16.41 -5.42
CA ARG A 102 -9.40 16.70 -4.93
C ARG A 102 -10.48 16.07 -5.79
N GLU A 103 -10.08 15.43 -6.87
CA GLU A 103 -10.94 14.80 -7.84
C GLU A 103 -10.47 13.40 -8.18
N MET A 104 -11.42 12.54 -8.48
CA MET A 104 -11.24 11.24 -9.09
C MET A 104 -11.98 11.24 -10.41
N VAL A 105 -11.32 10.79 -11.47
CA VAL A 105 -11.87 10.77 -12.83
C VAL A 105 -11.92 9.33 -13.33
N ILE A 106 -13.10 8.86 -13.70
CA ILE A 106 -13.30 7.52 -14.25
C ILE A 106 -13.58 7.62 -15.75
N HIS A 107 -12.70 7.03 -16.53
CA HIS A 107 -12.85 6.84 -17.97
C HIS A 107 -13.45 5.45 -18.23
N LEU A 108 -14.52 5.40 -18.99
CA LEU A 108 -15.16 4.13 -19.36
C LEU A 108 -14.72 3.75 -20.76
N GLU A 109 -13.98 2.64 -20.86
CA GLU A 109 -13.39 2.11 -22.08
C GLU A 109 -14.10 0.83 -22.54
N PRO A 110 -15.27 0.92 -23.18
CA PRO A 110 -15.99 -0.26 -23.62
C PRO A 110 -15.29 -0.95 -24.80
N ALA A 111 -15.54 -2.25 -24.97
CA ALA A 111 -15.02 -3.04 -26.09
C ALA A 111 -15.37 -2.46 -27.47
N SER A 112 -16.47 -1.70 -27.57
CA SER A 112 -16.92 -1.05 -28.81
C SER A 112 -16.00 0.08 -29.29
N GLY A 113 -15.03 0.51 -28.47
CA GLY A 113 -14.15 1.65 -28.74
C GLY A 113 -14.85 3.02 -28.73
N ARG A 114 -16.14 3.08 -28.34
CA ARG A 114 -16.88 4.35 -28.24
C ARG A 114 -16.36 5.12 -27.04
N GLN A 115 -15.71 6.24 -27.27
CA GLN A 115 -15.34 7.16 -26.21
C GLN A 115 -16.59 7.76 -25.55
N ASN A 116 -16.61 7.72 -24.22
CA ASN A 116 -17.61 8.39 -23.42
C ASN A 116 -16.91 9.56 -22.68
N ASP A 117 -17.68 10.60 -22.36
CA ASP A 117 -17.17 11.64 -21.48
C ASP A 117 -16.76 11.04 -20.12
N PRO A 118 -15.61 11.43 -19.57
CA PRO A 118 -15.17 10.92 -18.30
C PRO A 118 -16.09 11.36 -17.17
N LEU A 119 -16.27 10.51 -16.17
CA LEU A 119 -17.06 10.80 -14.98
C LEU A 119 -16.14 11.38 -13.91
N THR A 120 -16.34 12.65 -13.58
CA THR A 120 -15.57 13.33 -12.53
C THR A 120 -16.32 13.31 -11.21
N PHE A 121 -15.61 12.88 -10.16
CA PHE A 121 -16.07 12.81 -8.78
C PHE A 121 -15.26 13.78 -7.91
N ARG A 122 -15.92 14.71 -7.23
CA ARG A 122 -15.26 15.52 -6.22
C ARG A 122 -15.06 14.71 -4.95
N LEU A 123 -13.80 14.50 -4.55
CA LEU A 123 -13.46 13.76 -3.36
C LEU A 123 -13.91 14.50 -2.09
N PRO A 124 -14.58 13.84 -1.13
CA PRO A 124 -15.03 14.45 0.12
C PRO A 124 -13.88 14.84 1.06
N TYR A 125 -12.73 14.25 0.85
CA TYR A 125 -11.46 14.58 1.50
C TYR A 125 -10.31 14.39 0.50
N PRO A 126 -9.25 15.21 0.56
CA PRO A 126 -8.19 15.14 -0.41
C PRO A 126 -7.37 13.85 -0.25
N PHE A 127 -6.96 13.29 -1.39
CA PHE A 127 -5.91 12.29 -1.49
C PHE A 127 -4.58 12.96 -1.81
N ALA A 128 -3.49 12.25 -1.54
CA ALA A 128 -2.16 12.68 -1.93
C ALA A 128 -1.37 11.50 -2.47
N THR A 129 -0.67 11.72 -3.57
CA THR A 129 0.43 10.86 -3.98
C THR A 129 1.66 11.23 -3.16
N PHE A 130 2.46 10.22 -2.80
CA PHE A 130 3.61 10.40 -1.91
C PHE A 130 4.82 9.56 -2.34
N ASP A 131 6.00 9.96 -1.90
CA ASP A 131 7.24 9.21 -2.07
C ASP A 131 7.29 8.05 -1.08
N TYR A 132 7.18 6.81 -1.60
CA TYR A 132 7.23 5.57 -0.80
C TYR A 132 8.55 5.43 -0.03
N GLY A 133 9.66 5.63 -0.73
CA GLY A 133 10.98 5.48 -0.13
C GLY A 133 11.20 6.47 1.00
N GLN A 134 10.82 7.73 0.77
CA GLN A 134 10.90 8.78 1.79
C GLN A 134 9.99 8.47 2.98
N LEU A 135 8.74 8.04 2.75
CA LEU A 135 7.82 7.66 3.81
C LEU A 135 8.40 6.56 4.69
N CYS A 136 8.90 5.48 4.08
CA CYS A 136 9.47 4.37 4.84
C CYS A 136 10.73 4.80 5.61
N ARG A 137 11.62 5.58 5.00
CA ARG A 137 12.82 6.11 5.70
C ARG A 137 12.46 7.01 6.87
N ASN A 138 11.48 7.89 6.72
CA ASN A 138 11.03 8.77 7.80
C ASN A 138 10.40 7.98 8.95
N LEU A 139 9.55 6.99 8.66
CA LEU A 139 8.96 6.11 9.67
C LEU A 139 10.03 5.28 10.40
N ALA A 140 11.05 4.81 9.69
CA ALA A 140 12.17 4.11 10.31
C ALA A 140 12.98 5.03 11.22
N ALA A 141 13.26 6.26 10.78
CA ALA A 141 13.94 7.28 11.61
C ALA A 141 13.14 7.60 12.87
N ASP A 142 11.83 7.79 12.76
CA ASP A 142 10.94 7.94 13.93
C ASP A 142 11.02 6.72 14.85
N GLY A 143 11.06 5.51 14.27
CA GLY A 143 11.19 4.25 15.02
C GLY A 143 12.51 4.17 15.78
N VAL A 144 13.64 4.49 15.15
CA VAL A 144 14.95 4.54 15.79
C VAL A 144 14.97 5.53 16.95
N ALA A 145 14.36 6.71 16.76
CA ALA A 145 14.29 7.74 17.79
C ALA A 145 13.55 7.29 19.06
N VAL A 146 12.70 6.26 18.97
CA VAL A 146 11.95 5.67 20.09
C VAL A 146 12.45 4.26 20.47
N GLY A 147 13.60 3.82 19.94
CA GLY A 147 14.28 2.60 20.35
C GLY A 147 13.93 1.33 19.54
N VAL A 148 13.34 1.46 18.34
CA VAL A 148 13.15 0.32 17.43
C VAL A 148 14.50 -0.16 16.89
N GLU A 149 14.75 -1.46 16.99
CA GLU A 149 15.91 -2.14 16.39
C GLU A 149 15.54 -2.73 15.02
N PHE A 150 16.51 -2.73 14.10
CA PHE A 150 16.33 -3.24 12.75
C PHE A 150 17.37 -4.30 12.42
N ALA A 151 16.94 -5.41 11.79
CA ALA A 151 17.82 -6.46 11.31
C ALA A 151 17.58 -6.76 9.83
N ARG A 152 18.66 -6.83 9.06
CA ARG A 152 18.57 -7.26 7.66
C ARG A 152 18.75 -8.77 7.58
N ALA A 153 17.63 -9.50 7.44
CA ALA A 153 17.58 -10.94 7.30
C ALA A 153 16.32 -11.36 6.51
N ARG A 154 16.37 -12.52 5.89
CA ARG A 154 15.20 -13.12 5.24
C ARG A 154 14.44 -13.96 6.25
N VAL A 155 13.22 -13.56 6.54
CA VAL A 155 12.30 -14.38 7.33
C VAL A 155 11.83 -15.56 6.49
N THR A 156 11.98 -16.77 7.04
CA THR A 156 11.65 -18.03 6.37
C THR A 156 10.47 -18.76 7.01
N GLY A 157 10.09 -18.42 8.25
CA GLY A 157 8.94 -19.03 8.91
C GLY A 157 8.83 -18.70 10.38
N TYR A 158 7.89 -19.40 11.03
CA TYR A 158 7.62 -19.34 12.47
C TYR A 158 7.53 -20.76 13.02
N ASP A 159 8.30 -21.04 14.06
CA ASP A 159 8.39 -22.36 14.66
C ASP A 159 8.72 -22.24 16.16
N ALA A 160 8.05 -23.03 16.99
CA ALA A 160 8.24 -23.06 18.45
C ALA A 160 8.20 -21.65 19.10
N SER A 161 7.27 -20.82 18.69
CA SER A 161 7.09 -19.43 19.15
C SER A 161 8.27 -18.49 18.81
N GLU A 162 9.05 -18.83 17.77
CA GLU A 162 10.19 -18.06 17.29
C GLU A 162 10.06 -17.71 15.81
N VAL A 163 10.50 -16.50 15.46
CA VAL A 163 10.70 -16.11 14.06
C VAL A 163 11.98 -16.73 13.54
N VAL A 164 11.88 -17.51 12.47
CA VAL A 164 13.00 -18.19 11.82
C VAL A 164 13.48 -17.36 10.65
N THR A 165 14.80 -17.12 10.60
CA THR A 165 15.43 -16.38 9.52
C THR A 165 16.65 -17.13 8.97
N ASP A 166 17.20 -16.65 7.84
CA ASP A 166 18.47 -17.13 7.28
C ASP A 166 19.71 -16.78 8.14
N ARG A 167 19.50 -16.03 9.23
CA ARG A 167 20.56 -15.59 10.17
C ARG A 167 20.36 -16.08 11.62
N GLY A 168 19.37 -16.91 11.86
CA GLY A 168 19.07 -17.45 13.19
C GLY A 168 17.61 -17.29 13.58
N ARG A 169 17.32 -17.49 14.85
CA ARG A 169 15.98 -17.44 15.43
C ARG A 169 15.90 -16.31 16.46
N VAL A 170 14.72 -15.73 16.61
CA VAL A 170 14.44 -14.70 17.63
C VAL A 170 13.03 -14.86 18.17
N ARG A 171 12.87 -14.66 19.46
CA ARG A 171 11.59 -14.76 20.15
C ARG A 171 10.99 -13.39 20.41
N GLY A 172 9.67 -13.27 20.16
CA GLY A 172 8.87 -12.13 20.59
C GLY A 172 7.77 -12.55 21.55
N LYS A 173 7.45 -11.74 22.57
CA LYS A 173 6.22 -11.95 23.36
C LYS A 173 4.99 -11.86 22.45
N LEU A 174 5.06 -10.98 21.45
CA LEU A 174 4.12 -10.86 20.35
C LEU A 174 4.88 -10.84 19.03
N THR A 175 4.25 -11.41 17.97
CA THR A 175 4.85 -11.48 16.63
C THR A 175 3.87 -10.95 15.59
N ILE A 176 4.36 -10.09 14.67
CA ILE A 176 3.57 -9.53 13.57
C ILE A 176 4.17 -9.96 12.22
N ASP A 177 3.33 -10.51 11.36
CA ASP A 177 3.62 -10.70 9.93
C ASP A 177 3.13 -9.48 9.14
N ALA A 178 4.07 -8.65 8.71
CA ALA A 178 3.89 -7.49 7.83
C ALA A 178 4.70 -7.64 6.52
N ALA A 179 5.11 -8.87 6.17
CA ALA A 179 6.00 -9.17 5.05
C ALA A 179 5.27 -9.26 3.69
N GLY A 180 4.13 -8.57 3.57
CA GLY A 180 3.36 -8.47 2.34
C GLY A 180 2.59 -9.73 1.99
N TRP A 181 2.19 -9.88 0.73
CA TRP A 181 1.23 -10.90 0.30
C TRP A 181 1.66 -12.35 0.54
N ARG A 182 2.96 -12.62 0.66
CA ARG A 182 3.50 -13.96 0.91
C ARG A 182 3.27 -14.44 2.33
N ALA A 183 3.19 -13.53 3.29
CA ALA A 183 2.94 -13.82 4.71
C ALA A 183 3.77 -15.01 5.24
N PRO A 184 5.11 -14.93 5.25
CA PRO A 184 5.97 -16.08 5.51
C PRO A 184 5.77 -16.70 6.89
N LEU A 185 5.43 -15.90 7.91
CA LEU A 185 5.17 -16.42 9.24
C LEU A 185 3.82 -17.15 9.28
N ALA A 186 2.78 -16.54 8.74
CA ALA A 186 1.44 -17.13 8.72
C ALA A 186 1.39 -18.39 7.83
N THR A 187 2.06 -18.39 6.68
CA THR A 187 2.08 -19.54 5.77
C THR A 187 2.89 -20.71 6.30
N SER A 188 3.90 -20.50 7.13
CA SER A 188 4.61 -21.60 7.80
C SER A 188 3.74 -22.34 8.81
N ILE A 189 2.77 -21.64 9.44
CA ILE A 189 1.81 -22.25 10.38
C ILE A 189 0.62 -22.85 9.61
N ALA A 190 0.09 -22.12 8.64
CA ALA A 190 -1.07 -22.48 7.85
C ALA A 190 -0.80 -22.29 6.35
N PRO A 191 -0.30 -23.29 5.62
CA PRO A 191 0.08 -23.17 4.20
C PRO A 191 -1.06 -22.66 3.31
N ALA A 192 -2.33 -22.92 3.64
CA ALA A 192 -3.51 -22.45 2.93
C ALA A 192 -3.88 -20.98 3.23
N HIS A 193 -3.14 -20.28 4.10
CA HIS A 193 -3.37 -18.87 4.43
C HIS A 193 -3.28 -17.98 3.20
N VAL A 194 -2.38 -18.27 2.27
CA VAL A 194 -2.24 -17.57 0.99
C VAL A 194 -2.82 -18.41 -0.14
N ARG A 195 -3.93 -17.95 -0.70
CA ARG A 195 -4.53 -18.52 -1.90
C ARG A 195 -4.10 -17.69 -3.11
N ARG A 196 -3.26 -18.27 -3.96
CA ARG A 196 -2.71 -17.59 -5.14
C ARG A 196 -3.76 -17.25 -6.19
N ASP A 197 -4.80 -18.07 -6.32
CA ASP A 197 -5.97 -17.87 -7.17
C ASP A 197 -6.85 -16.69 -6.77
N HIS A 198 -6.58 -16.09 -5.60
CA HIS A 198 -7.29 -14.90 -5.11
C HIS A 198 -6.42 -13.62 -5.16
N LEU A 199 -5.24 -13.68 -5.78
CA LEU A 199 -4.36 -12.53 -5.89
C LEU A 199 -4.64 -11.76 -7.19
N SER A 200 -4.86 -10.46 -7.06
CA SER A 200 -4.75 -9.52 -8.17
C SER A 200 -3.29 -9.26 -8.48
N CYS A 201 -2.99 -8.77 -9.67
CA CYS A 201 -1.63 -8.41 -10.04
C CYS A 201 -1.62 -7.04 -10.72
N GLY A 202 -0.71 -6.17 -10.30
CA GLY A 202 -0.52 -4.84 -10.87
C GLY A 202 0.88 -4.64 -11.40
N LEU A 203 0.99 -3.81 -12.43
CA LEU A 203 2.23 -3.34 -13.02
C LEU A 203 2.13 -1.84 -13.26
N GLU A 204 3.13 -1.10 -12.84
CA GLU A 204 3.19 0.37 -12.89
C GLU A 204 4.52 0.85 -13.44
N ALA A 205 4.47 1.96 -14.15
CA ALA A 205 5.61 2.71 -14.62
C ALA A 205 5.59 4.14 -14.06
N GLU A 206 6.71 4.62 -13.55
CA GLU A 206 6.91 6.04 -13.28
C GLU A 206 7.51 6.72 -14.51
N VAL A 207 6.83 7.75 -15.02
CA VAL A 207 7.22 8.49 -16.22
C VAL A 207 7.22 9.98 -15.96
N PRO A 208 8.04 10.78 -16.65
CA PRO A 208 8.02 12.24 -16.54
C PRO A 208 6.66 12.81 -16.89
N GLN A 209 6.16 13.75 -16.07
CA GLN A 209 4.90 14.44 -16.32
C GLN A 209 5.07 15.46 -17.47
N PRO A 210 4.05 15.67 -18.34
CA PRO A 210 4.08 16.69 -19.38
C PRO A 210 4.22 18.10 -18.79
N LEU A 211 5.13 18.91 -19.32
CA LEU A 211 5.42 20.26 -18.83
C LEU A 211 4.25 21.25 -19.06
N ARG A 212 3.41 21.02 -20.07
CA ARG A 212 2.43 22.00 -20.56
C ARG A 212 1.02 21.84 -19.98
N SER A 213 0.72 20.76 -19.32
CA SER A 213 -0.60 20.55 -18.70
C SER A 213 -0.43 19.55 -17.55
N PRO A 214 -0.05 20.01 -16.37
CA PRO A 214 0.00 19.11 -15.22
C PRO A 214 -1.39 18.55 -15.01
N ALA A 215 -1.55 17.25 -15.21
CA ALA A 215 -2.80 16.57 -14.95
C ALA A 215 -3.19 16.75 -13.49
N SER A 216 -4.46 17.00 -13.23
CA SER A 216 -5.03 17.04 -11.89
C SER A 216 -5.98 15.87 -11.69
N GLY A 217 -6.14 15.41 -10.44
CA GLY A 217 -7.01 14.30 -10.12
C GLY A 217 -6.32 12.92 -10.19
N LEU A 218 -7.03 11.93 -9.68
CA LEU A 218 -6.66 10.51 -9.79
C LEU A 218 -7.50 9.92 -10.91
N HIS A 219 -6.86 9.51 -12.00
CA HIS A 219 -7.54 9.00 -13.17
C HIS A 219 -7.54 7.48 -13.21
N PHE A 220 -8.68 6.89 -13.55
CA PHE A 220 -8.89 5.46 -13.70
C PHE A 220 -9.57 5.17 -15.04
N TRP A 221 -9.14 4.10 -15.71
CA TRP A 221 -9.78 3.57 -16.92
C TRP A 221 -10.29 2.18 -16.63
N ALA A 222 -11.57 1.98 -16.83
CA ALA A 222 -12.24 0.72 -16.54
C ALA A 222 -13.07 0.27 -17.76
N GLY A 223 -13.04 -1.02 -18.07
CA GLY A 223 -13.75 -1.63 -19.16
C GLY A 223 -12.91 -2.55 -20.01
N HIS A 224 -13.56 -3.26 -20.96
CA HIS A 224 -12.92 -4.25 -21.82
C HIS A 224 -11.91 -3.66 -22.81
N GLY A 225 -11.98 -2.35 -23.07
CA GLY A 225 -11.02 -1.65 -23.93
C GLY A 225 -9.64 -1.49 -23.30
N THR A 226 -9.54 -1.54 -21.96
CA THR A 226 -8.28 -1.35 -21.22
C THR A 226 -7.68 -2.68 -20.77
N ILE A 227 -8.23 -3.29 -19.73
CA ILE A 227 -7.88 -4.62 -19.20
C ILE A 227 -9.06 -5.17 -18.43
N TRP A 228 -9.43 -6.43 -18.67
CA TRP A 228 -10.60 -7.03 -18.02
C TRP A 228 -10.33 -8.45 -17.51
N PRO A 229 -10.81 -8.80 -16.30
CA PRO A 229 -11.34 -7.90 -15.28
C PRO A 229 -10.21 -7.10 -14.64
N GLY A 230 -10.36 -5.77 -14.59
CA GLY A 230 -9.32 -4.91 -14.06
C GLY A 230 -9.55 -3.44 -14.38
N TYR A 231 -8.51 -2.64 -14.24
CA TYR A 231 -8.49 -1.22 -14.59
C TYR A 231 -7.06 -0.72 -14.81
N ALA A 232 -6.92 0.43 -15.48
CA ALA A 232 -5.68 1.18 -15.55
C ALA A 232 -5.80 2.48 -14.75
N TRP A 233 -4.66 3.10 -14.43
CA TRP A 233 -4.62 4.38 -13.73
C TRP A 233 -3.51 5.29 -14.23
N ALA A 234 -3.74 6.60 -14.03
CA ALA A 234 -2.73 7.63 -14.12
C ALA A 234 -2.82 8.50 -12.85
N PHE A 235 -1.77 8.46 -12.04
CA PHE A 235 -1.68 9.22 -10.80
C PHE A 235 -0.54 10.23 -10.89
N PRO A 236 -0.84 11.51 -11.12
CA PRO A 236 0.17 12.55 -11.07
C PRO A 236 0.84 12.62 -9.69
N ALA A 237 2.16 12.71 -9.67
CA ALA A 237 2.97 12.68 -8.47
C ALA A 237 4.12 13.71 -8.54
N GLY A 238 3.76 14.98 -8.73
CA GLY A 238 4.70 16.08 -8.87
C GLY A 238 5.41 16.08 -10.21
N ALA A 239 6.70 15.73 -10.24
CA ALA A 239 7.50 15.70 -11.48
C ALA A 239 7.24 14.45 -12.34
N VAL A 240 6.57 13.45 -11.81
CA VAL A 240 6.29 12.19 -12.51
C VAL A 240 4.79 11.89 -12.50
N THR A 241 4.37 11.04 -13.44
CA THR A 241 3.06 10.37 -13.41
C THR A 241 3.27 8.87 -13.23
N ARG A 242 2.47 8.25 -12.40
CA ARG A 242 2.43 6.80 -12.22
C ARG A 242 1.34 6.24 -13.10
N LEU A 243 1.73 5.55 -14.15
CA LEU A 243 0.85 4.88 -15.11
C LEU A 243 0.85 3.39 -14.84
N GLY A 244 -0.31 2.79 -14.61
CA GLY A 244 -0.34 1.38 -14.29
C GLY A 244 -1.58 0.67 -14.77
N VAL A 245 -1.51 -0.65 -14.71
CA VAL A 245 -2.61 -1.58 -15.00
C VAL A 245 -2.71 -2.61 -13.89
N LEU A 246 -3.93 -3.02 -13.56
CA LEU A 246 -4.22 -4.05 -12.59
C LEU A 246 -5.22 -5.04 -13.20
N ALA A 247 -4.92 -6.33 -13.07
CA ALA A 247 -5.85 -7.40 -13.36
C ALA A 247 -6.33 -8.05 -12.06
N PHE A 248 -7.65 -8.20 -11.93
CA PHE A 248 -8.26 -9.03 -10.90
C PHE A 248 -8.20 -10.51 -11.31
N PRO A 249 -8.23 -11.46 -10.34
CA PRO A 249 -8.29 -12.87 -10.66
C PRO A 249 -9.59 -13.19 -11.41
N GLU A 250 -9.48 -13.98 -12.47
CA GLU A 250 -10.64 -14.49 -13.18
C GLU A 250 -11.48 -15.38 -12.28
N THR A 251 -12.80 -15.26 -12.38
CA THR A 251 -13.73 -16.14 -11.66
C THR A 251 -13.68 -17.53 -12.30
N GLY A 252 -12.86 -18.45 -11.72
CA GLY A 252 -12.88 -19.87 -12.08
C GLY A 252 -11.59 -20.48 -12.63
N GLY A 253 -10.50 -19.72 -12.78
CA GLY A 253 -9.22 -20.27 -13.27
C GLY A 253 -8.09 -20.15 -12.25
N PRO A 254 -7.23 -21.18 -12.06
CA PRO A 254 -6.05 -21.04 -11.24
C PRO A 254 -5.02 -20.16 -11.94
N VAL A 255 -4.58 -19.10 -11.27
CA VAL A 255 -3.33 -18.42 -11.64
C VAL A 255 -2.20 -19.42 -11.46
N SER A 256 -1.52 -19.80 -12.54
CA SER A 256 -0.46 -20.81 -12.51
C SER A 256 0.63 -20.48 -11.48
N ALA A 257 0.98 -21.48 -10.67
CA ALA A 257 1.88 -21.35 -9.52
C ALA A 257 3.33 -20.95 -9.87
N ASN A 258 3.72 -21.02 -11.15
CA ASN A 258 5.12 -20.83 -11.58
C ASN A 258 5.42 -19.51 -12.28
N GLY A 259 4.44 -18.55 -12.35
CA GLY A 259 4.67 -17.35 -13.16
C GLY A 259 4.80 -17.62 -14.67
N SER A 260 4.90 -18.89 -15.05
CA SER A 260 4.78 -19.43 -16.40
C SER A 260 3.45 -20.15 -16.49
N SER A 261 2.34 -19.42 -16.58
CA SER A 261 1.22 -19.99 -17.31
C SER A 261 1.76 -20.25 -18.71
N LYS A 262 1.47 -21.43 -19.29
CA LYS A 262 1.74 -21.69 -20.71
C LYS A 262 1.10 -20.62 -21.64
N SER A 263 0.37 -19.66 -21.08
CA SER A 263 -0.17 -18.47 -21.73
C SER A 263 -0.02 -17.26 -20.85
N GLY A 264 0.96 -16.75 -20.32
CA GLY A 264 1.22 -15.48 -19.62
C GLY A 264 0.05 -14.48 -19.46
N THR A 265 -1.19 -14.96 -19.49
CA THR A 265 -2.44 -14.22 -19.60
C THR A 265 -2.92 -13.88 -18.22
N MET A 266 -2.99 -12.59 -17.90
CA MET A 266 -3.51 -12.09 -16.62
C MET A 266 -4.78 -11.25 -16.78
N GLY A 267 -5.27 -11.09 -18.01
CA GLY A 267 -6.50 -10.36 -18.34
C GLY A 267 -6.79 -10.38 -19.83
N THR A 268 -7.88 -9.74 -20.23
CA THR A 268 -8.25 -9.55 -21.62
C THR A 268 -8.36 -8.08 -21.98
N VAL A 269 -8.02 -7.74 -23.23
CA VAL A 269 -8.31 -6.44 -23.84
C VAL A 269 -9.14 -6.72 -25.09
N ASN A 270 -10.35 -6.17 -25.18
CA ASN A 270 -11.31 -6.45 -26.25
C ASN A 270 -11.52 -7.96 -26.51
N GLY A 271 -11.56 -8.76 -25.42
CA GLY A 271 -11.73 -10.21 -25.48
C GLY A 271 -10.47 -11.02 -25.82
N ALA A 272 -9.36 -10.39 -26.19
CA ALA A 272 -8.08 -11.06 -26.44
C ALA A 272 -7.23 -11.16 -25.17
N SER A 273 -6.73 -12.35 -24.88
CA SER A 273 -5.81 -12.60 -23.75
C SER A 273 -4.52 -11.80 -23.84
N VAL A 274 -4.17 -11.06 -22.81
CA VAL A 274 -2.95 -10.22 -22.77
C VAL A 274 -2.21 -10.37 -21.43
N GLY A 275 -0.87 -10.26 -21.49
CA GLY A 275 -0.05 -10.10 -20.30
C GLY A 275 -0.07 -8.64 -19.80
N LEU A 276 0.18 -8.44 -18.50
CA LEU A 276 0.17 -7.10 -17.87
C LEU A 276 1.12 -6.11 -18.56
N ARG A 277 2.28 -6.57 -19.02
CA ARG A 277 3.23 -5.70 -19.73
C ARG A 277 2.63 -5.17 -21.03
N THR A 278 2.04 -6.06 -21.84
CA THR A 278 1.39 -5.67 -23.09
C THR A 278 0.19 -4.76 -22.84
N ALA A 279 -0.57 -5.01 -21.76
CA ALA A 279 -1.69 -4.15 -21.38
C ALA A 279 -1.20 -2.75 -20.97
N LEU A 280 -0.11 -2.67 -20.19
CA LEU A 280 0.50 -1.40 -19.78
C LEU A 280 1.04 -0.62 -21.01
N ASP A 281 1.75 -1.29 -21.92
CA ASP A 281 2.28 -0.65 -23.13
C ASP A 281 1.14 -0.10 -24.00
N ARG A 282 0.06 -0.87 -24.21
CA ARG A 282 -1.14 -0.40 -24.93
C ARG A 282 -1.83 0.78 -24.24
N PHE A 283 -1.93 0.73 -22.92
CA PHE A 283 -2.51 1.82 -22.15
C PHE A 283 -1.67 3.10 -22.30
N MET A 284 -0.36 3.00 -22.20
CA MET A 284 0.55 4.13 -22.31
C MET A 284 0.60 4.73 -23.73
N ASP A 285 0.48 3.89 -24.75
CA ASP A 285 0.45 4.35 -26.16
C ASP A 285 -0.94 4.85 -26.62
N GLY A 286 -1.97 4.58 -25.84
CA GLY A 286 -3.37 4.92 -26.09
C GLY A 286 -3.92 5.88 -25.03
N PRO A 287 -4.89 5.43 -24.19
CA PRO A 287 -5.62 6.32 -23.26
C PRO A 287 -4.74 7.06 -22.24
N GLY A 288 -3.59 6.51 -21.91
CA GLY A 288 -2.63 7.11 -20.98
C GLY A 288 -1.62 8.06 -21.61
N ALA A 289 -1.63 8.21 -22.94
CA ALA A 289 -0.60 8.96 -23.66
C ALA A 289 -0.49 10.43 -23.25
N ASP A 290 -1.60 11.07 -22.90
CA ASP A 290 -1.64 12.47 -22.50
C ASP A 290 -1.01 12.73 -21.12
N PHE A 291 -0.71 11.69 -20.37
CA PHE A 291 -0.20 11.77 -18.99
C PHE A 291 1.32 11.68 -18.88
N TRP A 292 2.04 11.56 -19.99
CA TRP A 292 3.49 11.50 -20.00
C TRP A 292 4.10 12.17 -21.24
N SER A 293 5.37 12.61 -21.13
CA SER A 293 6.06 13.27 -22.26
C SER A 293 6.74 12.24 -23.15
N PRO A 294 6.39 12.18 -24.46
CA PRO A 294 7.03 11.29 -25.41
C PRO A 294 8.49 11.63 -25.70
N ASP A 295 8.91 12.90 -25.54
CA ASP A 295 10.29 13.34 -25.80
C ASP A 295 11.32 12.63 -24.93
N GLY A 296 10.88 12.07 -23.80
CA GLY A 296 11.66 11.23 -22.92
C GLY A 296 11.64 9.74 -23.24
N GLY A 297 10.69 9.23 -24.00
CA GLY A 297 10.39 7.81 -24.21
C GLY A 297 10.39 7.00 -22.91
N PRO A 298 9.57 5.97 -22.73
CA PRO A 298 9.71 5.18 -21.52
C PRO A 298 11.15 4.65 -21.46
N PRO A 299 11.85 4.84 -20.33
CA PRO A 299 13.28 4.50 -20.20
C PRO A 299 13.61 3.04 -20.58
N TRP A 300 12.64 2.13 -20.50
CA TRP A 300 12.79 0.72 -20.90
C TRP A 300 12.66 0.47 -22.42
N ARG A 301 12.20 1.46 -23.22
CA ARG A 301 12.21 1.40 -24.70
C ARG A 301 13.50 1.91 -25.33
N ARG A 302 14.33 2.62 -24.54
CA ARG A 302 15.61 3.14 -25.01
C ARG A 302 16.73 2.14 -24.77
N SER A 303 16.97 1.29 -25.68
CA SER A 303 18.15 0.46 -25.85
C SER A 303 18.10 -0.99 -25.37
N ASP A 304 18.42 -1.83 -26.33
CA ASP A 304 18.84 -3.23 -26.12
C ASP A 304 20.21 -3.36 -25.42
N THR A 305 20.82 -2.26 -24.95
CA THR A 305 22.24 -2.25 -24.48
C THR A 305 22.52 -1.51 -23.17
N ALA A 306 21.54 -0.85 -22.51
CA ALA A 306 21.78 -0.24 -21.20
C ALA A 306 21.20 -1.10 -20.09
N PRO A 307 21.93 -1.37 -18.97
CA PRO A 307 21.32 -2.00 -17.81
C PRO A 307 20.27 -1.03 -17.26
N THR A 308 19.01 -1.34 -17.52
CA THR A 308 17.88 -0.64 -16.90
C THR A 308 17.96 -0.89 -15.41
N THR A 309 18.52 0.05 -14.67
CA THR A 309 18.35 0.12 -13.24
C THR A 309 16.83 0.21 -13.01
N GLY A 310 16.18 -0.88 -12.58
CA GLY A 310 14.74 -1.09 -12.57
C GLY A 310 13.93 -0.18 -11.61
N ARG A 311 14.24 1.11 -11.59
CA ARG A 311 13.57 2.13 -10.75
C ARG A 311 12.29 2.69 -11.37
N HIS A 312 12.00 2.42 -12.64
CA HIS A 312 10.88 3.01 -13.35
C HIS A 312 9.73 2.05 -13.64
N LEU A 313 9.90 0.76 -13.41
CA LEU A 313 8.86 -0.25 -13.58
C LEU A 313 8.78 -1.12 -12.33
N HIS A 314 7.63 -1.15 -11.69
CA HIS A 314 7.41 -1.96 -10.50
C HIS A 314 5.99 -2.53 -10.49
N GLY A 315 5.77 -3.54 -9.67
CA GLY A 315 4.49 -4.19 -9.57
C GLY A 315 4.51 -5.32 -8.57
N GLY A 316 3.36 -5.94 -8.37
CA GLY A 316 3.25 -7.02 -7.42
C GLY A 316 1.88 -7.64 -7.37
N PHE A 317 1.79 -8.68 -6.56
CA PHE A 317 0.53 -9.32 -6.23
C PHE A 317 -0.16 -8.58 -5.08
N ILE A 318 -1.48 -8.43 -5.21
CA ILE A 318 -2.33 -7.68 -4.29
C ILE A 318 -3.42 -8.61 -3.78
N PRO A 319 -3.50 -8.89 -2.48
CA PRO A 319 -4.51 -9.76 -1.90
C PRO A 319 -5.80 -8.97 -1.64
N CYS A 320 -6.67 -8.86 -2.63
CA CYS A 320 -7.95 -8.16 -2.51
C CYS A 320 -9.02 -8.95 -1.72
N SER A 321 -8.71 -10.13 -1.21
CA SER A 321 -9.59 -10.93 -0.36
C SER A 321 -9.08 -10.96 1.08
N PRO A 322 -9.95 -10.68 2.09
CA PRO A 322 -9.53 -10.70 3.49
C PRO A 322 -9.13 -12.11 3.94
N ARG A 323 -7.99 -12.20 4.62
CA ARG A 323 -7.41 -13.41 5.21
C ARG A 323 -7.65 -13.45 6.71
N GLN A 324 -7.16 -14.50 7.38
CA GLN A 324 -7.20 -14.57 8.84
C GLN A 324 -6.26 -13.49 9.42
N PRO A 325 -6.76 -12.62 10.33
CA PRO A 325 -5.94 -11.56 10.92
C PRO A 325 -4.99 -12.08 12.01
N VAL A 326 -5.23 -13.29 12.52
CA VAL A 326 -4.36 -13.96 13.48
C VAL A 326 -4.26 -15.43 13.06
N VAL A 327 -3.05 -15.95 12.93
CA VAL A 327 -2.74 -17.33 12.56
C VAL A 327 -1.84 -17.92 13.65
N GLY A 328 -2.36 -18.86 14.43
CA GLY A 328 -1.66 -19.33 15.63
C GLY A 328 -1.35 -18.17 16.58
N GLU A 329 -0.08 -17.91 16.84
CA GLU A 329 0.39 -16.81 17.68
C GLU A 329 0.77 -15.55 16.91
N VAL A 330 0.66 -15.56 15.58
CA VAL A 330 1.10 -14.47 14.70
C VAL A 330 -0.07 -13.55 14.33
N ILE A 331 0.08 -12.26 14.57
CA ILE A 331 -0.80 -11.20 14.05
C ILE A 331 -0.38 -10.88 12.61
N CYS A 332 -1.33 -10.84 11.68
CA CYS A 332 -1.09 -10.45 10.28
C CYS A 332 -1.60 -9.03 10.03
N VAL A 333 -0.79 -8.19 9.36
CA VAL A 333 -1.16 -6.81 9.00
C VAL A 333 -0.89 -6.52 7.52
N GLY A 334 -1.62 -5.56 6.96
CA GLY A 334 -1.48 -5.20 5.55
C GLY A 334 -1.82 -6.38 4.64
N ASP A 335 -1.01 -6.57 3.61
CA ASP A 335 -1.23 -7.64 2.62
C ASP A 335 -1.14 -9.05 3.23
N ALA A 336 -0.41 -9.23 4.33
CA ALA A 336 -0.36 -10.52 5.01
C ALA A 336 -1.74 -10.95 5.52
N ALA A 337 -2.61 -10.00 5.88
CA ALA A 337 -4.00 -10.25 6.27
C ALA A 337 -5.03 -9.96 5.17
N GLY A 338 -4.59 -9.59 3.95
CA GLY A 338 -5.49 -9.18 2.88
C GLY A 338 -6.25 -7.89 3.20
N HIS A 339 -5.61 -6.95 3.89
CA HIS A 339 -6.17 -5.65 4.21
C HIS A 339 -6.11 -4.72 2.99
N CYS A 340 -6.87 -5.08 1.97
CA CYS A 340 -7.01 -4.34 0.72
C CYS A 340 -8.48 -4.30 0.33
N PHE A 341 -8.98 -3.14 -0.08
CA PHE A 341 -10.35 -2.99 -0.57
C PHE A 341 -10.48 -3.61 -1.95
N GLY A 342 -11.25 -4.70 -2.06
CA GLY A 342 -11.34 -5.52 -3.26
C GLY A 342 -11.82 -4.78 -4.50
N LEU A 343 -12.67 -3.76 -4.35
CA LEU A 343 -13.21 -2.99 -5.48
C LEU A 343 -12.15 -2.08 -6.14
N THR A 344 -11.29 -1.47 -5.34
CA THR A 344 -10.36 -0.42 -5.78
C THR A 344 -8.89 -0.82 -5.67
N ALA A 345 -8.61 -2.00 -5.11
CA ALA A 345 -7.26 -2.45 -4.73
C ALA A 345 -6.50 -1.45 -3.84
N GLU A 346 -7.21 -0.58 -3.10
CA GLU A 346 -6.62 0.35 -2.13
C GLU A 346 -6.24 -0.42 -0.84
N GLY A 347 -4.95 -0.65 -0.65
CA GLY A 347 -4.41 -1.37 0.51
C GLY A 347 -3.70 -0.46 1.53
N ILE A 348 -3.19 0.70 1.12
CA ILE A 348 -2.28 1.54 1.91
C ILE A 348 -2.93 2.01 3.22
N ARG A 349 -4.08 2.66 3.13
CA ARG A 349 -4.82 3.19 4.28
C ARG A 349 -5.25 2.08 5.24
N ALA A 350 -5.71 0.97 4.68
CA ALA A 350 -6.07 -0.20 5.48
C ALA A 350 -4.84 -0.75 6.22
N ALA A 351 -3.73 -0.98 5.52
CA ALA A 351 -2.50 -1.46 6.14
C ALA A 351 -2.02 -0.53 7.27
N MET A 352 -2.06 0.79 7.06
CA MET A 352 -1.73 1.77 8.11
C MET A 352 -2.64 1.66 9.32
N THR A 353 -3.96 1.54 9.11
CA THR A 353 -4.95 1.46 10.19
C THR A 353 -4.74 0.24 11.07
N PHE A 354 -4.60 -0.93 10.43
CA PHE A 354 -4.41 -2.18 11.16
C PHE A 354 -3.03 -2.27 11.83
N ALA A 355 -2.00 -1.68 11.21
CA ALA A 355 -0.65 -1.60 11.78
C ALA A 355 -0.61 -0.73 13.04
N VAL A 356 -1.21 0.45 13.02
CA VAL A 356 -1.32 1.32 14.20
C VAL A 356 -1.98 0.57 15.35
N ARG A 357 -3.12 -0.11 15.08
CA ARG A 357 -3.82 -0.87 16.12
C ARG A 357 -2.98 -2.04 16.67
N ALA A 358 -2.33 -2.80 15.80
CA ALA A 358 -1.45 -3.90 16.20
C ALA A 358 -0.28 -3.39 17.06
N GLY A 359 0.35 -2.28 16.67
CA GLY A 359 1.43 -1.63 17.42
C GLY A 359 1.01 -1.16 18.81
N GLN A 360 -0.15 -0.50 18.93
CA GLN A 360 -0.70 -0.07 20.22
C GLN A 360 -0.95 -1.26 21.17
N LEU A 361 -1.48 -2.36 20.64
CA LEU A 361 -1.70 -3.57 21.44
C LEU A 361 -0.39 -4.23 21.87
N ALA A 362 0.60 -4.24 20.97
CA ALA A 362 1.93 -4.75 21.28
C ALA A 362 2.64 -3.90 22.34
N GLY A 363 2.50 -2.58 22.29
CA GLY A 363 2.98 -1.68 23.34
C GLY A 363 2.35 -1.98 24.68
N GLY A 364 1.05 -2.31 24.71
CA GLY A 364 0.37 -2.75 25.93
C GLY A 364 0.89 -4.08 26.47
N VAL A 365 1.38 -4.98 25.60
CA VAL A 365 2.07 -6.22 26.04
C VAL A 365 3.45 -5.89 26.64
N GLY A 366 4.21 -5.01 25.98
CA GLY A 366 5.52 -4.57 26.48
C GLY A 366 5.45 -3.92 27.86
N SER A 367 4.44 -3.08 28.10
CA SER A 367 4.18 -2.43 29.40
C SER A 367 3.53 -3.36 30.45
N GLY A 368 3.21 -4.61 30.12
CA GLY A 368 2.51 -5.53 31.02
C GLY A 368 1.02 -5.26 31.23
N ARG A 369 0.44 -4.33 30.47
CA ARG A 369 -1.01 -3.98 30.53
C ARG A 369 -1.88 -5.11 30.00
N TRP A 370 -1.39 -5.86 29.01
CA TRP A 370 -2.09 -6.98 28.36
C TRP A 370 -1.21 -8.21 28.32
N SER A 371 -1.81 -9.38 28.39
CA SER A 371 -1.13 -10.59 27.93
C SER A 371 -1.04 -10.63 26.39
N ALA A 372 -0.11 -11.40 25.84
CA ALA A 372 -0.03 -11.59 24.39
C ALA A 372 -1.30 -12.22 23.80
N SER A 373 -1.96 -13.11 24.56
CA SER A 373 -3.27 -13.71 24.18
C SER A 373 -4.38 -12.66 24.13
N ASP A 374 -4.44 -11.75 25.11
CA ASP A 374 -5.44 -10.68 25.11
C ASP A 374 -5.22 -9.72 23.92
N ALA A 375 -3.97 -9.34 23.67
CA ALA A 375 -3.63 -8.48 22.52
C ALA A 375 -4.05 -9.12 21.20
N ARG A 376 -3.78 -10.42 21.00
CA ARG A 376 -4.23 -11.17 19.81
C ARG A 376 -5.76 -11.21 19.71
N ALA A 377 -6.46 -11.47 20.80
CA ALA A 377 -7.91 -11.50 20.83
C ALA A 377 -8.52 -10.12 20.53
N MET A 378 -7.97 -9.03 21.10
CA MET A 378 -8.40 -7.67 20.81
C MET A 378 -8.15 -7.27 19.36
N TYR A 379 -6.98 -7.64 18.80
CA TYR A 379 -6.70 -7.41 17.39
C TYR A 379 -7.62 -8.20 16.48
N TRP A 380 -7.84 -9.48 16.77
CA TRP A 380 -8.77 -10.34 16.03
C TRP A 380 -10.18 -9.73 15.98
N ARG A 381 -10.70 -9.27 17.11
CA ARG A 381 -11.99 -8.58 17.20
C ARG A 381 -12.01 -7.32 16.34
N PHE A 382 -10.98 -6.47 16.45
CA PHE A 382 -10.86 -5.24 15.67
C PHE A 382 -10.89 -5.51 14.17
N ALA A 383 -10.16 -6.51 13.69
CA ALA A 383 -10.11 -6.89 12.31
C ALA A 383 -11.41 -7.56 11.83
N THR A 384 -11.96 -8.46 12.62
CA THR A 384 -13.17 -9.23 12.26
C THR A 384 -14.41 -8.34 12.16
N MET A 385 -14.53 -7.31 12.99
CA MET A 385 -15.62 -6.33 12.89
C MET A 385 -15.63 -5.59 11.55
N ARG A 386 -14.50 -5.42 10.91
CA ARG A 386 -14.34 -4.72 9.62
C ARG A 386 -14.37 -5.66 8.42
N ARG A 387 -14.15 -6.95 8.64
CA ARG A 387 -14.07 -7.96 7.58
C ARG A 387 -15.29 -8.00 6.66
N PRO A 388 -16.55 -7.87 7.15
CA PRO A 388 -17.73 -7.88 6.28
C PRO A 388 -17.67 -6.82 5.17
N TYR A 389 -17.14 -5.64 5.48
CA TYR A 389 -17.01 -4.56 4.49
C TYR A 389 -15.98 -4.91 3.39
N PHE A 390 -14.81 -5.45 3.77
CA PHE A 390 -13.82 -5.93 2.80
C PHE A 390 -14.39 -7.06 1.94
N THR A 391 -15.13 -7.98 2.54
CA THR A 391 -15.78 -9.09 1.84
C THR A 391 -16.85 -8.57 0.86
N LEU A 392 -17.66 -7.59 1.27
CA LEU A 392 -18.66 -6.95 0.42
C LEU A 392 -18.03 -6.30 -0.80
N LEU A 393 -16.95 -5.52 -0.62
CA LEU A 393 -16.27 -4.87 -1.74
C LEU A 393 -15.62 -5.88 -2.70
N ASN A 394 -15.08 -6.98 -2.17
CA ASN A 394 -14.56 -8.06 -3.01
C ASN A 394 -15.67 -8.77 -3.79
N TRP A 395 -16.81 -9.01 -3.15
CA TRP A 395 -18.00 -9.56 -3.81
C TRP A 395 -18.53 -8.61 -4.89
N LEU A 396 -18.65 -7.32 -4.57
CA LEU A 396 -19.12 -6.29 -5.51
C LEU A 396 -18.20 -6.21 -6.74
N GLN A 397 -16.88 -6.23 -6.55
CA GLN A 397 -15.91 -6.25 -7.65
C GLN A 397 -16.15 -7.45 -8.59
N ARG A 398 -16.32 -8.65 -8.02
CA ARG A 398 -16.57 -9.87 -8.80
C ARG A 398 -17.91 -9.80 -9.54
N TRP A 399 -18.94 -9.30 -8.86
CA TRP A 399 -20.26 -9.13 -9.45
C TRP A 399 -20.23 -8.13 -10.61
N LEU A 400 -19.59 -6.97 -10.45
CA LEU A 400 -19.40 -6.00 -11.52
C LEU A 400 -18.61 -6.61 -12.70
N ALA A 401 -17.62 -7.44 -12.41
CA ALA A 401 -16.88 -8.15 -13.45
C ALA A 401 -17.79 -9.07 -14.28
N THR A 402 -18.83 -9.67 -13.73
CA THR A 402 -19.80 -10.47 -14.49
C THR A 402 -20.75 -9.64 -15.36
N LEU A 403 -20.98 -8.38 -14.98
CA LEU A 403 -21.85 -7.46 -15.74
C LEU A 403 -21.12 -6.72 -16.87
N GLY A 404 -19.80 -6.77 -16.88
CA GLY A 404 -18.96 -6.13 -17.89
C GLY A 404 -19.09 -4.61 -17.93
N ASP A 405 -18.87 -4.03 -19.11
CA ASP A 405 -18.88 -2.56 -19.32
C ASP A 405 -20.20 -1.91 -18.88
N THR A 406 -21.33 -2.60 -19.10
CA THR A 406 -22.64 -2.11 -18.67
C THR A 406 -22.73 -1.99 -17.15
N GLY A 407 -22.22 -2.99 -16.42
CA GLY A 407 -22.23 -2.98 -14.97
C GLY A 407 -21.38 -1.88 -14.38
N ILE A 408 -20.16 -1.69 -14.89
CA ILE A 408 -19.28 -0.59 -14.44
C ILE A 408 -19.92 0.76 -14.72
N ARG A 409 -20.50 0.95 -15.90
CA ARG A 409 -21.18 2.18 -16.25
C ARG A 409 -22.32 2.49 -15.29
N LEU A 410 -23.24 1.54 -15.11
CA LEU A 410 -24.39 1.71 -14.20
C LEU A 410 -23.95 1.98 -12.76
N TYR A 411 -22.94 1.27 -12.28
CA TYR A 411 -22.38 1.51 -10.95
C TYR A 411 -21.77 2.91 -10.83
N SER A 412 -20.98 3.34 -11.80
CA SER A 412 -20.32 4.66 -11.79
C SER A 412 -21.34 5.80 -11.88
N GLU A 413 -22.35 5.67 -12.72
CA GLU A 413 -23.44 6.64 -12.83
C GLU A 413 -24.29 6.68 -11.54
N ALA A 414 -24.60 5.54 -10.94
CA ALA A 414 -25.35 5.47 -9.68
C ALA A 414 -24.54 6.06 -8.51
N ALA A 415 -23.22 5.95 -8.52
CA ALA A 415 -22.34 6.52 -7.51
C ALA A 415 -22.09 8.03 -7.71
N ARG A 416 -22.37 8.60 -8.90
CA ARG A 416 -22.04 9.97 -9.28
C ARG A 416 -22.70 11.06 -8.42
N PRO A 417 -23.98 10.93 -7.96
CA PRO A 417 -24.57 11.96 -7.10
C PRO A 417 -23.72 12.20 -5.85
N GLY A 418 -23.37 13.47 -5.59
CA GLY A 418 -22.46 13.86 -4.53
C GLY A 418 -22.76 13.23 -3.16
N PRO A 419 -24.02 13.23 -2.67
CA PRO A 419 -24.37 12.57 -1.40
C PRO A 419 -24.11 11.05 -1.37
N ILE A 420 -24.37 10.34 -2.49
CA ILE A 420 -24.15 8.91 -2.60
C ILE A 420 -22.64 8.63 -2.60
N PHE A 421 -21.87 9.36 -3.40
CA PHE A 421 -20.43 9.22 -3.45
C PHE A 421 -19.79 9.53 -2.09
N TRP A 422 -20.26 10.59 -1.43
CA TRP A 422 -19.81 10.96 -0.08
C TRP A 422 -20.11 9.84 0.93
N PHE A 423 -21.30 9.26 0.88
CA PHE A 423 -21.67 8.12 1.73
C PHE A 423 -20.75 6.91 1.48
N LEU A 424 -20.53 6.53 0.22
CA LEU A 424 -19.63 5.43 -0.13
C LEU A 424 -18.22 5.69 0.42
N MET A 425 -17.67 6.88 0.20
CA MET A 425 -16.35 7.24 0.70
C MET A 425 -16.26 7.29 2.22
N SER A 426 -17.37 7.61 2.91
CA SER A 426 -17.42 7.56 4.38
C SER A 426 -17.32 6.13 4.91
N GLN A 427 -17.86 5.13 4.19
CA GLN A 427 -17.73 3.71 4.55
C GLN A 427 -16.29 3.23 4.42
N TYR A 428 -15.56 3.63 3.38
CA TYR A 428 -14.12 3.38 3.27
C TYR A 428 -13.36 3.96 4.47
N ARG A 429 -13.72 5.18 4.87
CA ARG A 429 -13.13 5.84 6.03
C ARG A 429 -13.46 5.14 7.34
N TRP A 430 -14.68 4.67 7.52
CA TRP A 430 -15.08 3.88 8.68
C TRP A 430 -14.30 2.56 8.75
N ALA A 431 -14.17 1.86 7.64
CA ALA A 431 -13.50 0.57 7.58
C ALA A 431 -11.98 0.69 7.83
N ALA A 432 -11.37 1.77 7.34
CA ALA A 432 -9.93 1.97 7.46
C ALA A 432 -9.57 3.46 7.44
N ASP A 433 -9.39 4.04 8.65
CA ASP A 433 -8.82 5.38 8.84
C ASP A 433 -7.86 5.32 10.05
N PRO A 434 -6.56 5.56 9.85
CA PRO A 434 -5.61 5.56 10.96
C PRO A 434 -5.75 6.80 11.86
N VAL A 435 -6.35 7.89 11.36
CA VAL A 435 -6.43 9.18 12.06
C VAL A 435 -7.07 9.10 13.45
N PRO A 436 -8.22 8.44 13.63
CA PRO A 436 -8.81 8.30 14.98
C PRO A 436 -7.92 7.53 15.95
N LEU A 437 -7.21 6.50 15.47
CA LEU A 437 -6.34 5.68 16.31
C LEU A 437 -5.09 6.44 16.78
N LEU A 438 -4.56 7.33 15.93
CA LEU A 438 -3.38 8.16 16.25
C LEU A 438 -3.68 9.31 17.20
N ARG A 439 -4.94 9.67 17.40
CA ARG A 439 -5.39 10.74 18.30
C ARG A 439 -5.72 10.26 19.72
N ILE A 440 -5.80 8.96 19.93
CA ILE A 440 -6.05 8.38 21.25
C ILE A 440 -4.73 8.51 22.02
N PRO A 441 -4.70 9.22 23.18
CA PRO A 441 -3.51 9.21 24.06
C PRO A 441 -3.16 7.78 24.43
N ALA A 442 -1.88 7.48 24.42
CA ALA A 442 -1.33 6.15 24.72
C ALA A 442 -1.55 5.72 26.16
#